data_ff55120e345629a99ff64354f8fef6b3
#
_entry.id   ff55120e345629a99ff64354f8fef6b3
#
_cell.length_a   1.000
_cell.length_b   1.000
_cell.length_c   1.000
_cell.angle_alpha   90.00
_cell.angle_beta   90.00
_cell.angle_gamma   90.00
#
_symmetry.space_group_name_H-M   'P 1'
#
loop_
_entity.id
_entity.type
_entity.pdbx_description
1 polymer ?
#
loop_
_entity_poly.entity_id
_entity_poly.type
_entity_poly.pdbx_seq_one_letter_code
_entity_poly.pdbx_strand_id
1 'polypeptide(L)'
;MSGSQGKVALVLSYQYPGKYAFTVLAGAVESDAGLADVALHFPRDRETLLATLRQCADEGSTVVGAWSFYSASFGAAAAELAWVRERLEGRQVLCIAGGVHATAETEQTLRAGFDLVAVGEGEHLLRELLHRLKRGEDPKGTRGMARLEEGRVVHNGRGEGVVDLDAFPPFAAEQGKFGAIEITRGCIYACRFCQTPFMSKARFRHRSVRNVAEWARVLRRSGRRDVRFITPTSLSYGSADESVNLAAVEELRAALRESMGPDGRIFFGTFPSEVRPEHVTPESLALLERYVDNDNLIIGGQSGSNRILQSSHRGHDTEAVVRAVRISLEAGFLPNVDFILGMPGEEREDVDATLQLMEQLSELGARVHGHTFMPLP
;
A
#
# COMPACT_ATOMS: atom_id res chain seq x y z
N MET A 1 -11.55 -29.14 -29.86
CA MET A 1 -10.10 -29.25 -29.57
C MET A 1 -9.89 -28.64 -28.21
N SER A 2 -9.73 -29.43 -27.16
CA SER A 2 -9.39 -28.93 -25.83
C SER A 2 -7.93 -28.50 -25.88
N GLY A 3 -7.70 -27.21 -26.03
CA GLY A 3 -6.36 -26.65 -25.89
C GLY A 3 -5.82 -27.01 -24.50
N SER A 4 -4.70 -27.67 -24.45
CA SER A 4 -3.96 -27.92 -23.21
C SER A 4 -3.75 -26.55 -22.53
N GLN A 5 -4.47 -26.29 -21.43
CA GLN A 5 -4.21 -25.12 -20.62
C GLN A 5 -2.79 -25.24 -20.08
N GLY A 6 -1.90 -24.30 -20.46
CA GLY A 6 -0.52 -24.30 -20.01
C GLY A 6 -0.47 -24.08 -18.48
N LYS A 7 0.38 -24.84 -17.80
CA LYS A 7 0.69 -24.56 -16.39
C LYS A 7 1.29 -23.16 -16.27
N VAL A 8 0.80 -22.35 -15.35
CA VAL A 8 1.34 -21.01 -15.07
C VAL A 8 1.83 -20.96 -13.63
N ALA A 9 3.02 -20.45 -13.44
CA ALA A 9 3.60 -20.19 -12.12
C ALA A 9 3.86 -18.68 -11.97
N LEU A 10 3.30 -18.10 -10.90
CA LEU A 10 3.53 -16.72 -10.50
C LEU A 10 4.46 -16.69 -9.28
N VAL A 11 5.68 -16.18 -9.49
CA VAL A 11 6.72 -16.07 -8.46
C VAL A 11 6.85 -14.61 -8.05
N LEU A 12 6.39 -14.30 -6.85
CA LEU A 12 6.34 -12.96 -6.28
C LEU A 12 7.60 -12.71 -5.45
N SER A 13 8.46 -11.73 -5.81
CA SER A 13 9.59 -11.31 -4.95
C SER A 13 9.05 -10.73 -3.64
N TYR A 14 8.75 -11.64 -2.68
CA TYR A 14 7.95 -11.35 -1.47
C TYR A 14 8.79 -10.73 -0.37
N GLN A 15 9.44 -9.61 -0.70
CA GLN A 15 10.31 -8.85 0.16
C GLN A 15 9.68 -7.49 0.49
N TYR A 16 10.18 -6.83 1.54
CA TYR A 16 9.84 -5.43 1.79
C TYR A 16 10.52 -4.54 0.75
N PRO A 17 9.85 -3.53 0.19
CA PRO A 17 8.51 -3.02 0.52
C PRO A 17 7.35 -3.68 -0.26
N GLY A 18 7.60 -4.50 -1.28
CA GLY A 18 6.58 -5.07 -2.16
C GLY A 18 5.59 -6.05 -1.50
N LYS A 19 5.94 -6.56 -0.33
CA LYS A 19 5.20 -7.59 0.39
C LYS A 19 3.70 -7.28 0.55
N TYR A 20 3.33 -6.04 0.88
CA TYR A 20 1.91 -5.68 1.06
C TYR A 20 1.14 -5.73 -0.24
N ALA A 21 1.70 -5.19 -1.33
CA ALA A 21 1.08 -5.27 -2.64
C ALA A 21 0.86 -6.72 -3.07
N PHE A 22 1.88 -7.57 -2.91
CA PHE A 22 1.78 -8.98 -3.26
C PHE A 22 0.81 -9.78 -2.39
N THR A 23 0.61 -9.39 -1.13
CA THR A 23 -0.41 -10.00 -0.27
C THR A 23 -1.82 -9.75 -0.85
N VAL A 24 -2.11 -8.54 -1.32
CA VAL A 24 -3.38 -8.18 -1.96
C VAL A 24 -3.52 -8.84 -3.33
N LEU A 25 -2.48 -8.77 -4.16
CA LEU A 25 -2.50 -9.33 -5.51
C LEU A 25 -2.64 -10.86 -5.52
N ALA A 26 -1.99 -11.56 -4.59
CA ALA A 26 -2.20 -12.99 -4.42
C ALA A 26 -3.63 -13.30 -3.98
N GLY A 27 -4.22 -12.49 -3.09
CA GLY A 27 -5.64 -12.59 -2.73
C GLY A 27 -6.56 -12.38 -3.94
N ALA A 28 -6.22 -11.44 -4.81
CA ALA A 28 -6.96 -11.25 -6.05
C ALA A 28 -6.87 -12.48 -6.97
N VAL A 29 -5.73 -13.14 -7.05
CA VAL A 29 -5.56 -14.37 -7.86
C VAL A 29 -6.33 -15.54 -7.24
N GLU A 30 -6.19 -15.82 -5.94
CA GLU A 30 -6.86 -16.94 -5.28
C GLU A 30 -8.39 -16.82 -5.27
N SER A 31 -8.94 -15.61 -5.35
CA SER A 31 -10.40 -15.39 -5.43
C SER A 31 -10.99 -15.51 -6.83
N ASP A 32 -10.17 -15.86 -7.84
CA ASP A 32 -10.61 -16.11 -9.21
C ASP A 32 -10.59 -17.62 -9.50
N ALA A 33 -11.76 -18.24 -9.57
CA ALA A 33 -11.89 -19.68 -9.82
C ALA A 33 -11.21 -20.14 -11.13
N GLY A 34 -11.12 -19.26 -12.13
CA GLY A 34 -10.41 -19.53 -13.39
C GLY A 34 -8.89 -19.55 -13.25
N LEU A 35 -8.35 -19.10 -12.10
CA LEU A 35 -6.92 -19.07 -11.79
C LEU A 35 -6.51 -20.01 -10.65
N ALA A 36 -7.42 -20.87 -10.18
CA ALA A 36 -7.20 -21.77 -9.03
C ALA A 36 -6.01 -22.75 -9.21
N ASP A 37 -5.63 -23.04 -10.45
CA ASP A 37 -4.49 -23.90 -10.81
C ASP A 37 -3.18 -23.13 -11.05
N VAL A 38 -3.17 -21.80 -10.89
CA VAL A 38 -1.93 -21.01 -10.96
C VAL A 38 -1.12 -21.24 -9.69
N ALA A 39 0.12 -21.71 -9.87
CA ALA A 39 1.02 -21.92 -8.74
C ALA A 39 1.56 -20.59 -8.22
N LEU A 40 1.31 -20.26 -6.94
CA LEU A 40 1.77 -19.04 -6.29
C LEU A 40 2.99 -19.33 -5.42
N HIS A 41 4.09 -18.60 -5.65
CA HIS A 41 5.32 -18.73 -4.90
C HIS A 41 5.74 -17.39 -4.28
N PHE A 42 6.30 -17.44 -3.06
CA PHE A 42 6.61 -16.26 -2.24
C PHE A 42 8.05 -16.29 -1.71
N PRO A 43 9.07 -16.31 -2.56
CA PRO A 43 10.46 -16.23 -2.13
C PRO A 43 10.74 -14.92 -1.41
N ARG A 44 11.60 -14.99 -0.37
CA ARG A 44 11.89 -13.85 0.51
C ARG A 44 13.30 -13.28 0.38
N ASP A 45 14.08 -13.87 -0.49
CA ASP A 45 15.44 -13.47 -0.82
C ASP A 45 15.71 -13.82 -2.30
N ARG A 46 16.75 -13.23 -2.87
CA ARG A 46 17.08 -13.38 -4.29
C ARG A 46 17.54 -14.80 -4.67
N GLU A 47 18.19 -15.52 -3.74
CA GLU A 47 18.67 -16.89 -3.95
C GLU A 47 17.46 -17.83 -4.07
N THR A 48 16.52 -17.75 -3.14
CA THR A 48 15.27 -18.52 -3.18
C THR A 48 14.42 -18.10 -4.38
N LEU A 49 14.39 -16.80 -4.75
CA LEU A 49 13.70 -16.32 -5.94
C LEU A 49 14.24 -16.99 -7.20
N LEU A 50 15.56 -16.97 -7.41
CA LEU A 50 16.19 -17.61 -8.56
C LEU A 50 15.94 -19.12 -8.60
N ALA A 51 16.10 -19.82 -7.47
CA ALA A 51 15.86 -21.25 -7.38
C ALA A 51 14.42 -21.61 -7.76
N THR A 52 13.43 -20.84 -7.26
CA THR A 52 12.01 -21.05 -7.57
C THR A 52 11.71 -20.78 -9.05
N LEU A 53 12.23 -19.71 -9.62
CA LEU A 53 12.06 -19.40 -11.06
C LEU A 53 12.62 -20.51 -11.95
N ARG A 54 13.82 -21.01 -11.65
CA ARG A 54 14.44 -22.14 -12.37
C ARG A 54 13.61 -23.40 -12.25
N GLN A 55 13.22 -23.76 -11.04
CA GLN A 55 12.41 -24.95 -10.78
C GLN A 55 11.11 -24.94 -11.58
N CYS A 56 10.33 -23.85 -11.50
CA CYS A 56 9.07 -23.71 -12.23
C CYS A 56 9.28 -23.80 -13.76
N ALA A 57 10.36 -23.22 -14.28
CA ALA A 57 10.69 -23.29 -15.71
C ALA A 57 11.08 -24.72 -16.13
N ASP A 58 11.89 -25.41 -15.32
CA ASP A 58 12.32 -26.81 -15.59
C ASP A 58 11.14 -27.80 -15.50
N GLU A 59 10.12 -27.48 -14.71
CA GLU A 59 8.84 -28.22 -14.63
C GLU A 59 7.89 -27.93 -15.81
N GLY A 60 8.29 -27.07 -16.75
CA GLY A 60 7.54 -26.76 -17.97
C GLY A 60 6.41 -25.76 -17.78
N SER A 61 6.43 -24.98 -16.69
CA SER A 61 5.46 -23.91 -16.47
C SER A 61 5.80 -22.66 -17.29
N THR A 62 4.76 -21.92 -17.71
CA THR A 62 4.92 -20.50 -18.09
C THR A 62 5.17 -19.69 -16.84
N VAL A 63 6.38 -19.15 -16.69
CA VAL A 63 6.81 -18.52 -15.43
C VAL A 63 6.72 -17.01 -15.52
N VAL A 64 6.06 -16.40 -14.54
CA VAL A 64 6.03 -14.95 -14.31
C VAL A 64 6.77 -14.65 -13.01
N GLY A 65 7.86 -13.89 -13.11
CA GLY A 65 8.53 -13.26 -11.97
C GLY A 65 7.99 -11.85 -11.78
N ALA A 66 7.54 -11.50 -10.58
CA ALA A 66 6.94 -10.20 -10.31
C ALA A 66 7.64 -9.44 -9.19
N TRP A 67 7.88 -8.15 -9.42
CA TRP A 67 8.49 -7.21 -8.47
C TRP A 67 7.56 -6.02 -8.21
N SER A 68 7.54 -5.55 -6.95
CA SER A 68 6.83 -4.32 -6.55
C SER A 68 7.71 -3.53 -5.61
N PHE A 69 7.95 -2.25 -5.91
CA PHE A 69 8.91 -1.43 -5.17
C PHE A 69 8.54 0.06 -5.15
N TYR A 70 9.11 0.77 -4.18
CA TYR A 70 9.11 2.23 -4.07
C TYR A 70 10.34 2.82 -4.72
N SER A 71 10.35 4.14 -4.94
CA SER A 71 11.46 4.83 -5.60
C SER A 71 12.80 4.61 -4.89
N ALA A 72 12.83 4.63 -3.56
CA ALA A 72 14.03 4.34 -2.78
C ALA A 72 14.57 2.90 -2.96
N SER A 73 13.73 1.96 -3.39
CA SER A 73 14.11 0.54 -3.57
C SER A 73 14.34 0.16 -5.03
N PHE A 74 14.15 1.08 -5.97
CA PHE A 74 14.27 0.80 -7.40
C PHE A 74 15.66 0.26 -7.77
N GLY A 75 16.74 0.90 -7.31
CA GLY A 75 18.10 0.46 -7.62
C GLY A 75 18.38 -0.98 -7.15
N ALA A 76 17.88 -1.35 -5.96
CA ALA A 76 18.01 -2.71 -5.45
C ALA A 76 17.20 -3.72 -6.27
N ALA A 77 15.97 -3.36 -6.67
CA ALA A 77 15.13 -4.21 -7.51
C ALA A 77 15.72 -4.42 -8.91
N ALA A 78 16.27 -3.36 -9.51
CA ALA A 78 16.95 -3.44 -10.80
C ALA A 78 18.21 -4.33 -10.74
N ALA A 79 19.01 -4.19 -9.68
CA ALA A 79 20.18 -5.02 -9.45
C ALA A 79 19.81 -6.50 -9.21
N GLU A 80 18.74 -6.76 -8.44
CA GLU A 80 18.21 -8.13 -8.25
C GLU A 80 17.75 -8.73 -9.58
N LEU A 81 17.01 -7.99 -10.40
CA LEU A 81 16.59 -8.46 -11.71
C LEU A 81 17.78 -8.81 -12.62
N ALA A 82 18.78 -7.92 -12.69
CA ALA A 82 19.98 -8.16 -13.51
C ALA A 82 20.70 -9.44 -13.03
N TRP A 83 20.90 -9.60 -11.74
CA TRP A 83 21.52 -10.77 -11.13
C TRP A 83 20.73 -12.06 -11.41
N VAL A 84 19.40 -12.02 -11.37
CA VAL A 84 18.52 -13.15 -11.72
C VAL A 84 18.65 -13.49 -13.19
N ARG A 85 18.57 -12.50 -14.10
CA ARG A 85 18.64 -12.72 -15.56
C ARG A 85 19.94 -13.38 -16.01
N GLU A 86 21.08 -12.94 -15.47
CA GLU A 86 22.37 -13.57 -15.76
C GLU A 86 22.38 -15.06 -15.40
N ARG A 87 21.59 -15.47 -14.40
CA ARG A 87 21.60 -16.83 -13.84
C ARG A 87 20.44 -17.71 -14.27
N LEU A 88 19.51 -17.20 -15.10
CA LEU A 88 18.41 -18.04 -15.63
C LEU A 88 18.87 -19.10 -16.66
N GLU A 89 20.09 -18.98 -17.20
CA GLU A 89 20.70 -19.99 -18.06
C GLU A 89 19.82 -20.39 -19.27
N GLY A 90 19.25 -19.38 -19.94
CA GLY A 90 18.40 -19.56 -21.11
C GLY A 90 16.92 -19.91 -20.82
N ARG A 91 16.55 -20.09 -19.55
CA ARG A 91 15.15 -20.31 -19.15
C ARG A 91 14.31 -19.07 -19.43
N GLN A 92 13.13 -19.28 -20.00
CA GLN A 92 12.21 -18.19 -20.32
C GLN A 92 11.38 -17.85 -19.08
N VAL A 93 11.55 -16.64 -18.58
CA VAL A 93 10.79 -16.06 -17.47
C VAL A 93 10.30 -14.68 -17.88
N LEU A 94 9.00 -14.45 -17.78
CA LEU A 94 8.40 -13.12 -17.96
C LEU A 94 8.59 -12.31 -16.67
N CYS A 95 9.51 -11.33 -16.70
CA CYS A 95 9.79 -10.48 -15.55
C CYS A 95 8.95 -9.20 -15.59
N ILE A 96 8.03 -9.06 -14.65
CA ILE A 96 7.13 -7.90 -14.59
C ILE A 96 7.39 -7.04 -13.37
N ALA A 97 7.20 -5.73 -13.49
CA ALA A 97 7.24 -4.79 -12.38
C ALA A 97 5.92 -4.07 -12.20
N GLY A 98 5.61 -3.71 -10.96
CA GLY A 98 4.45 -2.89 -10.60
C GLY A 98 4.72 -2.05 -9.35
N GLY A 99 3.68 -1.40 -8.87
CA GLY A 99 3.74 -0.51 -7.71
C GLY A 99 3.96 0.95 -8.10
N VAL A 100 4.13 1.77 -7.08
CA VAL A 100 4.09 3.24 -7.24
C VAL A 100 5.24 3.78 -8.10
N HIS A 101 6.47 3.29 -7.90
CA HIS A 101 7.60 3.72 -8.72
C HIS A 101 7.45 3.28 -10.18
N ALA A 102 7.16 2.00 -10.40
CA ALA A 102 7.00 1.44 -11.75
C ALA A 102 5.87 2.14 -12.55
N THR A 103 4.81 2.58 -11.87
CA THR A 103 3.73 3.37 -12.47
C THR A 103 4.20 4.77 -12.86
N ALA A 104 4.94 5.45 -11.99
CA ALA A 104 5.39 6.82 -12.22
C ALA A 104 6.58 6.91 -13.18
N GLU A 105 7.55 6.00 -13.04
CA GLU A 105 8.78 5.90 -13.83
C GLU A 105 8.79 4.64 -14.72
N THR A 106 7.73 4.50 -15.52
CA THR A 106 7.53 3.34 -16.39
C THR A 106 8.69 3.12 -17.34
N GLU A 107 9.21 4.17 -17.99
CA GLU A 107 10.33 4.07 -18.92
C GLU A 107 11.61 3.63 -18.22
N GLN A 108 11.95 4.25 -17.10
CA GLN A 108 13.13 3.89 -16.31
C GLN A 108 13.06 2.42 -15.87
N THR A 109 11.89 1.97 -15.43
CA THR A 109 11.67 0.60 -15.02
C THR A 109 11.86 -0.40 -16.17
N LEU A 110 11.31 -0.10 -17.34
CA LEU A 110 11.48 -0.94 -18.53
C LEU A 110 12.94 -0.98 -18.99
N ARG A 111 13.64 0.17 -18.98
CA ARG A 111 15.07 0.24 -19.34
C ARG A 111 15.98 -0.50 -18.36
N ALA A 112 15.54 -0.72 -17.14
CA ALA A 112 16.25 -1.58 -16.17
C ALA A 112 16.15 -3.08 -16.50
N GLY A 113 15.34 -3.46 -17.52
CA GLY A 113 15.27 -4.82 -18.05
C GLY A 113 14.00 -5.58 -17.70
N PHE A 114 12.98 -4.96 -17.10
CA PHE A 114 11.68 -5.61 -16.98
C PHE A 114 10.98 -5.73 -18.34
N ASP A 115 10.34 -6.88 -18.59
CA ASP A 115 9.66 -7.15 -19.86
C ASP A 115 8.36 -6.35 -19.99
N LEU A 116 7.62 -6.26 -18.88
CA LEU A 116 6.36 -5.52 -18.78
C LEU A 116 6.30 -4.72 -17.48
N VAL A 117 5.64 -3.58 -17.53
CA VAL A 117 5.33 -2.77 -16.36
C VAL A 117 3.82 -2.64 -16.21
N ALA A 118 3.32 -3.02 -15.05
CA ALA A 118 1.93 -2.80 -14.64
C ALA A 118 1.73 -1.35 -14.22
N VAL A 119 0.94 -0.59 -14.97
CA VAL A 119 0.69 0.85 -14.73
C VAL A 119 -0.63 1.04 -14.00
N GLY A 120 -0.56 1.48 -12.75
CA GLY A 120 -1.72 1.70 -11.89
C GLY A 120 -2.04 0.53 -10.96
N GLU A 121 -3.32 0.25 -10.76
CA GLU A 121 -3.79 -0.80 -9.83
C GLU A 121 -3.68 -2.18 -10.46
N GLY A 122 -3.19 -3.14 -9.70
CA GLY A 122 -2.74 -4.43 -10.23
C GLY A 122 -3.77 -5.55 -10.19
N GLU A 123 -4.87 -5.44 -9.45
CA GLU A 123 -5.78 -6.56 -9.17
C GLU A 123 -6.42 -7.13 -10.45
N HIS A 124 -7.08 -6.30 -11.23
CA HIS A 124 -7.66 -6.71 -12.52
C HIS A 124 -6.59 -7.07 -13.55
N LEU A 125 -5.53 -6.25 -13.59
CA LEU A 125 -4.47 -6.36 -14.57
C LEU A 125 -3.69 -7.69 -14.43
N LEU A 126 -3.37 -8.09 -13.20
CA LEU A 126 -2.68 -9.37 -12.96
C LEU A 126 -3.56 -10.56 -13.31
N ARG A 127 -4.85 -10.53 -12.98
CA ARG A 127 -5.80 -11.57 -13.41
C ARG A 127 -5.88 -11.69 -14.93
N GLU A 128 -6.03 -10.57 -15.64
CA GLU A 128 -6.05 -10.57 -17.11
C GLU A 128 -4.77 -11.19 -17.69
N LEU A 129 -3.60 -10.76 -17.20
CA LEU A 129 -2.31 -11.32 -17.62
C LEU A 129 -2.28 -12.84 -17.45
N LEU A 130 -2.65 -13.34 -16.27
CA LEU A 130 -2.62 -14.78 -15.98
C LEU A 130 -3.62 -15.56 -16.83
N HIS A 131 -4.82 -15.04 -17.05
CA HIS A 131 -5.79 -15.64 -17.97
C HIS A 131 -5.28 -15.72 -19.40
N ARG A 132 -4.63 -14.66 -19.90
CA ARG A 132 -4.02 -14.66 -21.23
C ARG A 132 -2.94 -15.74 -21.35
N LEU A 133 -2.04 -15.81 -20.37
CA LEU A 133 -0.98 -16.83 -20.34
C LEU A 133 -1.54 -18.26 -20.31
N LYS A 134 -2.59 -18.51 -19.53
CA LYS A 134 -3.28 -19.82 -19.52
C LYS A 134 -3.87 -20.21 -20.87
N ARG A 135 -4.32 -19.21 -21.65
CA ARG A 135 -4.82 -19.44 -23.02
C ARG A 135 -3.73 -19.48 -24.08
N GLY A 136 -2.44 -19.31 -23.69
CA GLY A 136 -1.32 -19.24 -24.64
C GLY A 136 -1.31 -17.96 -25.49
N GLU A 137 -1.98 -16.91 -25.03
CA GLU A 137 -2.02 -15.61 -25.68
C GLU A 137 -0.79 -14.76 -25.33
N ASP A 138 -0.42 -13.85 -26.25
CA ASP A 138 0.69 -12.92 -26.00
C ASP A 138 0.42 -12.02 -24.77
N PRO A 139 1.26 -12.09 -23.72
CA PRO A 139 1.12 -11.24 -22.54
C PRO A 139 1.19 -9.74 -22.84
N LYS A 140 1.85 -9.35 -23.93
CA LYS A 140 1.91 -7.95 -24.40
C LYS A 140 0.54 -7.37 -24.74
N GLY A 141 -0.47 -8.21 -24.98
CA GLY A 141 -1.85 -7.82 -25.19
C GLY A 141 -2.60 -7.40 -23.92
N THR A 142 -2.03 -7.58 -22.72
CA THR A 142 -2.68 -7.23 -21.46
C THR A 142 -2.88 -5.73 -21.32
N ARG A 143 -4.12 -5.29 -21.10
CA ARG A 143 -4.45 -3.86 -20.96
C ARG A 143 -3.87 -3.31 -19.65
N GLY A 144 -3.37 -2.06 -19.69
CA GLY A 144 -2.72 -1.43 -18.54
C GLY A 144 -1.25 -1.82 -18.35
N MET A 145 -0.71 -2.71 -19.20
CA MET A 145 0.73 -2.99 -19.25
C MET A 145 1.45 -2.05 -20.22
N ALA A 146 2.68 -1.71 -19.87
CA ALA A 146 3.61 -1.03 -20.75
C ALA A 146 4.82 -1.92 -21.04
N ARG A 147 5.47 -1.70 -22.20
CA ARG A 147 6.65 -2.42 -22.67
C ARG A 147 7.56 -1.53 -23.52
N LEU A 148 8.77 -1.97 -23.76
CA LEU A 148 9.63 -1.36 -24.78
C LEU A 148 9.44 -2.05 -26.13
N GLU A 149 9.19 -1.27 -27.19
CA GLU A 149 9.25 -1.70 -28.57
C GLU A 149 10.14 -0.72 -29.35
N GLU A 150 11.15 -1.24 -30.02
CA GLU A 150 12.12 -0.43 -30.78
C GLU A 150 12.69 0.76 -29.97
N GLY A 151 12.94 0.54 -28.68
CA GLY A 151 13.48 1.54 -27.75
C GLY A 151 12.47 2.60 -27.28
N ARG A 152 11.20 2.47 -27.64
CA ARG A 152 10.11 3.36 -27.22
C ARG A 152 9.16 2.67 -26.24
N VAL A 153 8.61 3.45 -25.31
CA VAL A 153 7.58 2.93 -24.41
C VAL A 153 6.24 2.87 -25.14
N VAL A 154 5.66 1.68 -25.17
CA VAL A 154 4.32 1.42 -25.70
C VAL A 154 3.42 1.02 -24.56
N HIS A 155 2.35 1.79 -24.33
CA HIS A 155 1.29 1.47 -23.38
C HIS A 155 0.15 0.72 -24.08
N ASN A 156 -0.24 -0.42 -23.55
CA ASN A 156 -1.38 -1.18 -24.08
C ASN A 156 -2.72 -0.68 -23.52
N GLY A 157 -3.05 0.57 -23.81
CA GLY A 157 -4.27 1.21 -23.35
C GLY A 157 -4.32 1.42 -21.83
N ARG A 158 -5.52 1.71 -21.32
CA ARG A 158 -5.78 1.76 -19.87
C ARG A 158 -6.28 0.40 -19.42
N GLY A 159 -5.84 -0.03 -18.24
CA GLY A 159 -6.41 -1.20 -17.55
C GLY A 159 -7.92 -1.05 -17.31
N GLU A 160 -8.58 -2.10 -16.87
CA GLU A 160 -9.95 -2.01 -16.36
C GLU A 160 -10.02 -0.96 -15.26
N GLY A 161 -11.10 -0.22 -15.23
CA GLY A 161 -11.39 0.94 -14.40
C GLY A 161 -10.78 1.02 -12.99
N VAL A 162 -11.40 1.79 -12.16
CA VAL A 162 -10.99 1.96 -10.75
C VAL A 162 -11.40 0.71 -9.97
N VAL A 163 -10.47 0.10 -9.23
CA VAL A 163 -10.73 -1.10 -8.42
C VAL A 163 -11.78 -0.80 -7.34
N ASP A 164 -12.86 -1.58 -7.32
CA ASP A 164 -13.75 -1.66 -6.17
C ASP A 164 -13.08 -2.53 -5.10
N LEU A 165 -12.83 -1.95 -3.93
CA LEU A 165 -12.14 -2.67 -2.85
C LEU A 165 -12.93 -3.87 -2.35
N ASP A 166 -14.26 -3.82 -2.40
CA ASP A 166 -15.11 -4.93 -1.96
C ASP A 166 -15.06 -6.13 -2.91
N ALA A 167 -14.68 -5.92 -4.17
CA ALA A 167 -14.55 -6.98 -5.16
C ALA A 167 -13.33 -7.88 -4.98
N PHE A 168 -12.36 -7.46 -4.13
CA PHE A 168 -11.11 -8.17 -3.94
C PHE A 168 -10.78 -8.43 -2.47
N PRO A 169 -10.21 -9.60 -2.13
CA PRO A 169 -9.67 -9.85 -0.79
C PRO A 169 -8.57 -8.85 -0.42
N PRO A 170 -8.50 -8.42 0.85
CA PRO A 170 -7.40 -7.57 1.31
C PRO A 170 -6.08 -8.34 1.51
N PHE A 171 -6.12 -9.68 1.46
CA PHE A 171 -4.97 -10.57 1.64
C PHE A 171 -5.28 -11.98 1.11
N ALA A 172 -4.22 -12.77 0.88
CA ALA A 172 -4.32 -14.14 0.37
C ALA A 172 -4.48 -15.15 1.51
N ALA A 173 -5.72 -15.40 1.92
CA ALA A 173 -6.04 -16.23 3.08
C ALA A 173 -5.70 -17.72 2.85
N GLU A 174 -5.96 -18.26 1.66
CA GLU A 174 -5.65 -19.65 1.29
C GLU A 174 -4.14 -19.90 1.27
N GLN A 175 -3.35 -18.90 0.87
CA GLN A 175 -1.89 -18.95 0.90
C GLN A 175 -1.31 -18.66 2.29
N GLY A 176 -2.13 -18.41 3.31
CA GLY A 176 -1.69 -18.03 4.65
C GLY A 176 -0.94 -16.68 4.69
N LYS A 177 -1.12 -15.84 3.67
CA LYS A 177 -0.47 -14.51 3.58
C LYS A 177 -1.45 -13.46 4.07
N PHE A 178 -1.44 -13.22 5.37
CA PHE A 178 -2.29 -12.23 6.02
C PHE A 178 -1.58 -10.88 6.16
N GLY A 179 -2.36 -9.80 6.16
CA GLY A 179 -1.88 -8.43 6.30
C GLY A 179 -2.93 -7.52 6.95
N ALA A 180 -2.61 -6.23 7.02
CA ALA A 180 -3.59 -5.22 7.40
C ALA A 180 -4.69 -5.11 6.32
N ILE A 181 -5.92 -4.81 6.74
CA ILE A 181 -7.04 -4.62 5.82
C ILE A 181 -7.00 -3.20 5.27
N GLU A 182 -6.89 -3.05 3.95
CA GLU A 182 -7.05 -1.75 3.31
C GLU A 182 -8.52 -1.34 3.34
N ILE A 183 -8.84 -0.35 4.19
CA ILE A 183 -10.19 0.16 4.37
C ILE A 183 -10.48 1.38 3.50
N THR A 184 -9.43 2.12 3.11
CA THR A 184 -9.55 3.28 2.23
C THR A 184 -8.35 3.33 1.30
N ARG A 185 -8.60 3.42 0.00
CA ARG A 185 -7.58 3.66 -1.02
C ARG A 185 -7.78 5.05 -1.62
N GLY A 186 -6.65 5.73 -1.83
CA GLY A 186 -6.63 7.09 -2.35
C GLY A 186 -6.83 8.14 -1.27
N CYS A 187 -6.62 9.40 -1.64
CA CYS A 187 -6.67 10.54 -0.73
C CYS A 187 -7.09 11.79 -1.50
N ILE A 188 -8.00 12.58 -0.93
CA ILE A 188 -8.47 13.84 -1.53
C ILE A 188 -7.54 15.01 -1.24
N TYR A 189 -6.73 14.91 -0.18
CA TYR A 189 -5.79 15.96 0.19
C TYR A 189 -4.65 16.01 -0.81
N ALA A 190 -4.43 17.16 -1.42
CA ALA A 190 -3.46 17.35 -2.48
C ALA A 190 -2.05 17.70 -1.93
N CYS A 191 -1.59 16.99 -0.92
CA CYS A 191 -0.27 17.21 -0.34
C CYS A 191 0.83 16.97 -1.38
N ARG A 192 1.64 17.99 -1.67
CA ARG A 192 2.64 17.99 -2.75
C ARG A 192 3.83 17.04 -2.52
N PHE A 193 4.04 16.60 -1.30
CA PHE A 193 5.07 15.61 -0.96
C PHE A 193 4.58 14.17 -1.07
N CYS A 194 3.28 13.95 -1.32
CA CYS A 194 2.66 12.63 -1.26
C CYS A 194 2.21 12.16 -2.65
N GLN A 195 2.57 10.95 -3.01
CA GLN A 195 2.19 10.34 -4.29
C GLN A 195 0.75 9.82 -4.33
N THR A 196 0.14 9.56 -3.17
CA THR A 196 -1.20 8.95 -3.06
C THR A 196 -2.30 9.74 -3.79
N PRO A 197 -2.44 11.07 -3.64
CA PRO A 197 -3.46 11.82 -4.37
C PRO A 197 -3.27 11.76 -5.88
N PHE A 198 -2.02 11.80 -6.33
CA PHE A 198 -1.68 11.70 -7.75
C PHE A 198 -2.09 10.34 -8.33
N MET A 199 -1.74 9.24 -7.66
CA MET A 199 -2.06 7.88 -8.06
C MET A 199 -3.57 7.60 -8.08
N SER A 200 -4.30 8.15 -7.10
CA SER A 200 -5.75 7.91 -6.91
C SER A 200 -6.65 8.97 -7.54
N LYS A 201 -6.09 9.95 -8.28
CA LYS A 201 -6.83 11.10 -8.83
C LYS A 201 -7.61 11.88 -7.77
N ALA A 202 -7.00 12.07 -6.60
CA ALA A 202 -7.54 12.80 -5.47
C ALA A 202 -8.97 12.35 -5.07
N ARG A 203 -9.19 11.04 -4.92
CA ARG A 203 -10.48 10.45 -4.50
C ARG A 203 -10.27 9.43 -3.41
N PHE A 204 -11.18 9.43 -2.44
CA PHE A 204 -11.34 8.32 -1.52
C PHE A 204 -12.18 7.21 -2.16
N ARG A 205 -11.79 5.96 -1.87
CA ARG A 205 -12.59 4.76 -2.09
C ARG A 205 -12.54 3.94 -0.82
N HIS A 206 -13.69 3.71 -0.23
CA HIS A 206 -13.79 2.99 1.03
C HIS A 206 -14.27 1.57 0.79
N ARG A 207 -13.67 0.63 1.50
CA ARG A 207 -14.21 -0.72 1.64
C ARG A 207 -15.42 -0.65 2.54
N SER A 208 -16.50 -1.35 2.23
CA SER A 208 -17.72 -1.33 3.05
C SER A 208 -17.48 -1.95 4.43
N VAL A 209 -18.20 -1.44 5.43
CA VAL A 209 -18.18 -1.99 6.79
C VAL A 209 -18.43 -3.49 6.80
N ARG A 210 -19.40 -3.95 6.03
CA ARG A 210 -19.73 -5.38 5.89
C ARG A 210 -18.53 -6.18 5.41
N ASN A 211 -17.85 -5.72 4.35
CA ASN A 211 -16.71 -6.44 3.77
C ASN A 211 -15.52 -6.45 4.75
N VAL A 212 -15.22 -5.31 5.41
CA VAL A 212 -14.16 -5.25 6.43
C VAL A 212 -14.45 -6.24 7.58
N ALA A 213 -15.70 -6.29 8.06
CA ALA A 213 -16.13 -7.20 9.12
C ALA A 213 -15.99 -8.67 8.72
N GLU A 214 -16.34 -9.02 7.48
CA GLU A 214 -16.16 -10.37 6.93
C GLU A 214 -14.69 -10.80 6.95
N TRP A 215 -13.77 -9.92 6.51
CA TRP A 215 -12.33 -10.21 6.51
C TRP A 215 -11.73 -10.22 7.92
N ALA A 216 -12.25 -9.42 8.85
CA ALA A 216 -11.88 -9.51 10.25
C ALA A 216 -12.26 -10.89 10.85
N ARG A 217 -13.44 -11.43 10.50
CA ARG A 217 -13.82 -12.81 10.89
C ARG A 217 -12.90 -13.86 10.26
N VAL A 218 -12.43 -13.66 9.01
CA VAL A 218 -11.43 -14.55 8.39
C VAL A 218 -10.14 -14.54 9.19
N LEU A 219 -9.61 -13.37 9.57
CA LEU A 219 -8.44 -13.25 10.46
C LEU A 219 -8.68 -14.01 11.76
N ARG A 220 -9.82 -13.80 12.40
CA ARG A 220 -10.16 -14.46 13.67
C ARG A 220 -10.19 -15.98 13.55
N ARG A 221 -10.87 -16.52 12.52
CA ARG A 221 -10.91 -17.97 12.23
C ARG A 221 -9.53 -18.57 11.94
N SER A 222 -8.62 -17.76 11.40
CA SER A 222 -7.22 -18.15 11.15
C SER A 222 -6.33 -18.05 12.40
N GLY A 223 -6.90 -17.88 13.61
CA GLY A 223 -6.18 -17.80 14.88
C GLY A 223 -5.52 -16.46 15.16
N ARG A 224 -5.78 -15.43 14.34
CA ARG A 224 -5.21 -14.09 14.52
C ARG A 224 -6.09 -13.27 15.46
N ARG A 225 -5.43 -12.58 16.40
CA ARG A 225 -6.12 -11.74 17.38
C ARG A 225 -6.09 -10.26 17.03
N ASP A 226 -5.14 -9.84 16.21
CA ASP A 226 -4.90 -8.43 15.88
C ASP A 226 -5.47 -8.12 14.49
N VAL A 227 -6.21 -7.01 14.39
CA VAL A 227 -6.59 -6.40 13.12
C VAL A 227 -5.99 -4.99 13.03
N ARG A 228 -5.34 -4.71 11.90
CA ARG A 228 -4.75 -3.42 11.54
C ARG A 228 -5.29 -2.98 10.20
N PHE A 229 -5.17 -1.70 9.91
CA PHE A 229 -5.76 -1.12 8.71
C PHE A 229 -4.75 -0.34 7.89
N ILE A 230 -4.89 -0.41 6.56
CA ILE A 230 -4.21 0.47 5.62
C ILE A 230 -5.22 1.53 5.18
N THR A 231 -4.88 2.77 5.40
CA THR A 231 -5.64 3.95 4.99
C THR A 231 -4.71 5.17 4.98
N PRO A 232 -4.86 6.11 4.06
CA PRO A 232 -4.05 7.33 4.07
C PRO A 232 -4.32 8.23 5.28
N THR A 233 -5.53 8.16 5.84
CA THR A 233 -5.90 8.82 7.09
C THR A 233 -7.09 8.10 7.71
N SER A 234 -6.93 7.69 8.96
CA SER A 234 -7.86 6.76 9.61
C SER A 234 -9.24 7.37 9.84
N LEU A 235 -9.29 8.61 10.33
CA LEU A 235 -10.55 9.28 10.66
C LEU A 235 -11.31 9.81 9.43
N SER A 236 -10.75 9.71 8.22
CA SER A 236 -11.47 9.99 6.97
C SER A 236 -12.25 8.78 6.42
N TYR A 237 -12.33 7.67 7.16
CA TYR A 237 -13.15 6.53 6.70
C TYR A 237 -14.62 6.94 6.55
N GLY A 238 -15.20 6.59 5.40
CA GLY A 238 -16.59 6.92 5.06
C GLY A 238 -16.85 8.41 4.74
N SER A 239 -15.80 9.23 4.66
CA SER A 239 -15.93 10.65 4.29
C SER A 239 -15.88 10.83 2.78
N ALA A 240 -16.68 11.75 2.26
CA ALA A 240 -16.65 12.16 0.86
C ALA A 240 -15.77 13.40 0.63
N ASP A 241 -15.52 14.15 1.68
CA ASP A 241 -14.78 15.42 1.71
C ASP A 241 -13.76 15.45 2.88
N GLU A 242 -13.32 16.63 3.27
CA GLU A 242 -12.32 16.81 4.33
C GLU A 242 -12.90 16.63 5.75
N SER A 243 -14.20 16.52 5.90
CA SER A 243 -14.85 16.32 7.21
C SER A 243 -14.65 14.91 7.73
N VAL A 244 -14.69 14.75 9.05
CA VAL A 244 -14.70 13.44 9.72
C VAL A 244 -16.13 12.91 9.76
N ASN A 245 -16.34 11.71 9.25
CA ASN A 245 -17.62 11.00 9.36
C ASN A 245 -17.62 10.09 10.58
N LEU A 246 -17.85 10.66 11.78
CA LEU A 246 -17.84 9.92 13.04
C LEU A 246 -18.82 8.75 13.03
N ALA A 247 -19.99 8.89 12.40
CA ALA A 247 -20.98 7.82 12.32
C ALA A 247 -20.47 6.62 11.53
N ALA A 248 -19.80 6.83 10.39
CA ALA A 248 -19.20 5.76 9.61
C ALA A 248 -18.02 5.09 10.36
N VAL A 249 -17.22 5.89 11.07
CA VAL A 249 -16.12 5.37 11.91
C VAL A 249 -16.69 4.54 13.07
N GLU A 250 -17.77 4.95 13.70
CA GLU A 250 -18.44 4.22 14.78
C GLU A 250 -19.03 2.90 14.26
N GLU A 251 -19.76 2.92 13.14
CA GLU A 251 -20.31 1.72 12.51
C GLU A 251 -19.21 0.69 12.21
N LEU A 252 -18.11 1.14 11.58
CA LEU A 252 -16.96 0.27 11.30
C LEU A 252 -16.41 -0.38 12.57
N ARG A 253 -16.28 0.41 13.65
CA ARG A 253 -15.71 -0.04 14.91
C ARG A 253 -16.58 -1.03 15.65
N ALA A 254 -17.87 -0.76 15.71
CA ALA A 254 -18.85 -1.66 16.32
C ALA A 254 -18.85 -3.02 15.60
N ALA A 255 -18.88 -3.01 14.27
CA ALA A 255 -18.82 -4.22 13.46
C ALA A 255 -17.50 -5.01 13.62
N LEU A 256 -16.38 -4.30 13.77
CA LEU A 256 -15.07 -4.91 14.02
C LEU A 256 -15.00 -5.55 15.41
N ARG A 257 -15.49 -4.88 16.45
CA ARG A 257 -15.52 -5.43 17.81
C ARG A 257 -16.37 -6.70 17.88
N GLU A 258 -17.53 -6.70 17.22
CA GLU A 258 -18.34 -7.89 17.08
C GLU A 258 -17.60 -9.03 16.35
N SER A 259 -16.91 -8.71 15.26
CA SER A 259 -16.22 -9.70 14.42
C SER A 259 -14.97 -10.28 15.07
N MET A 260 -14.23 -9.49 15.83
CA MET A 260 -12.99 -9.88 16.51
C MET A 260 -13.26 -10.56 17.87
N GLY A 261 -14.41 -10.30 18.48
CA GLY A 261 -14.79 -10.83 19.80
C GLY A 261 -14.00 -10.20 20.95
N PRO A 262 -14.22 -10.67 22.19
CA PRO A 262 -13.66 -10.05 23.41
C PRO A 262 -12.13 -10.10 23.48
N ASP A 263 -11.50 -11.15 22.95
CA ASP A 263 -10.04 -11.32 22.95
C ASP A 263 -9.35 -10.73 21.72
N GLY A 264 -10.11 -10.20 20.77
CA GLY A 264 -9.58 -9.58 19.57
C GLY A 264 -9.08 -8.17 19.83
N ARG A 265 -7.98 -7.77 19.19
CA ARG A 265 -7.41 -6.43 19.32
C ARG A 265 -7.54 -5.65 18.03
N ILE A 266 -8.02 -4.42 18.14
CA ILE A 266 -8.26 -3.50 17.03
C ILE A 266 -7.26 -2.34 17.13
N PHE A 267 -6.41 -2.19 16.11
CA PHE A 267 -5.41 -1.12 16.05
C PHE A 267 -5.79 -0.14 14.94
N PHE A 268 -6.05 1.12 15.32
CA PHE A 268 -6.52 2.15 14.39
C PHE A 268 -5.92 3.53 14.69
N GLY A 269 -5.62 4.33 13.68
CA GLY A 269 -4.89 5.57 13.86
C GLY A 269 -3.44 5.36 14.26
N THR A 270 -2.94 4.13 14.09
CA THR A 270 -1.55 3.73 14.35
C THR A 270 -1.03 2.86 13.20
N PHE A 271 0.28 2.64 13.11
CA PHE A 271 0.90 1.94 11.98
C PHE A 271 0.15 0.66 11.55
N PRO A 272 -0.12 0.48 10.25
CA PRO A 272 0.39 1.21 9.08
C PRO A 272 -0.51 2.37 8.58
N SER A 273 -1.22 3.03 9.44
CA SER A 273 -2.02 4.20 9.12
C SER A 273 -1.73 5.37 10.07
N GLU A 274 -2.19 6.56 9.72
CA GLU A 274 -2.02 7.78 10.51
C GLU A 274 -3.34 8.52 10.68
N VAL A 275 -3.34 9.55 11.51
CA VAL A 275 -4.41 10.55 11.62
C VAL A 275 -3.89 11.93 11.25
N ARG A 276 -4.76 12.78 10.72
CA ARG A 276 -4.46 14.18 10.49
C ARG A 276 -4.67 14.97 11.79
N PRO A 277 -3.81 15.96 12.10
CA PRO A 277 -3.95 16.74 13.34
C PRO A 277 -5.33 17.37 13.52
N GLU A 278 -5.90 17.93 12.46
CA GLU A 278 -7.22 18.58 12.48
C GLU A 278 -8.39 17.62 12.72
N HIS A 279 -8.18 16.32 12.56
CA HIS A 279 -9.18 15.29 12.85
C HIS A 279 -9.15 14.81 14.31
N VAL A 280 -8.11 15.18 15.06
CA VAL A 280 -7.99 14.84 16.47
C VAL A 280 -8.81 15.82 17.28
N THR A 281 -9.99 15.39 17.70
CA THR A 281 -10.92 16.16 18.55
C THR A 281 -11.31 15.33 19.76
N PRO A 282 -11.82 15.94 20.85
CA PRO A 282 -12.33 15.17 21.99
C PRO A 282 -13.35 14.11 21.59
N GLU A 283 -14.25 14.44 20.65
CA GLU A 283 -15.30 13.53 20.16
C GLU A 283 -14.71 12.35 19.39
N SER A 284 -13.74 12.61 18.50
CA SER A 284 -13.11 11.54 17.71
C SER A 284 -12.32 10.60 18.61
N LEU A 285 -11.62 11.10 19.63
CA LEU A 285 -10.85 10.26 20.56
C LEU A 285 -11.75 9.53 21.56
N ALA A 286 -12.81 10.13 22.07
CA ALA A 286 -13.79 9.43 22.89
C ALA A 286 -14.45 8.25 22.13
N LEU A 287 -14.61 8.39 20.81
CA LEU A 287 -15.05 7.29 19.97
C LEU A 287 -13.97 6.21 19.84
N LEU A 288 -12.71 6.57 19.64
CA LEU A 288 -11.60 5.60 19.53
C LEU A 288 -11.43 4.82 20.84
N GLU A 289 -11.38 5.49 21.99
CA GLU A 289 -11.19 4.89 23.31
C GLU A 289 -12.16 3.73 23.59
N ARG A 290 -13.39 3.82 23.13
CA ARG A 290 -14.40 2.77 23.32
C ARG A 290 -14.11 1.47 22.55
N TYR A 291 -13.35 1.51 21.48
CA TYR A 291 -13.28 0.40 20.53
C TYR A 291 -11.87 -0.08 20.18
N VAL A 292 -10.83 0.74 20.37
CA VAL A 292 -9.46 0.37 19.99
C VAL A 292 -8.67 -0.19 21.15
N ASP A 293 -7.64 -0.95 20.82
CA ASP A 293 -6.74 -1.58 21.80
C ASP A 293 -5.30 -1.01 21.71
N ASN A 294 -5.07 0.00 20.85
CA ASN A 294 -3.80 0.73 20.85
C ASN A 294 -3.83 1.89 21.85
N ASP A 295 -2.70 2.12 22.46
CA ASP A 295 -2.44 3.21 23.41
C ASP A 295 -1.75 4.41 22.74
N ASN A 296 -1.55 4.38 21.43
CA ASN A 296 -0.83 5.41 20.69
C ASN A 296 -1.57 5.82 19.41
N LEU A 297 -1.31 7.05 18.96
CA LEU A 297 -1.75 7.56 17.66
C LEU A 297 -0.53 8.04 16.86
N ILE A 298 -0.55 7.82 15.54
CA ILE A 298 0.42 8.41 14.63
C ILE A 298 -0.21 9.64 14.00
N ILE A 299 0.41 10.79 14.21
CA ILE A 299 -0.09 12.10 13.78
C ILE A 299 0.88 12.69 12.75
N GLY A 300 0.39 12.96 11.54
CA GLY A 300 1.20 13.57 10.49
C GLY A 300 1.35 15.09 10.68
N GLY A 301 2.29 15.54 11.49
CA GLY A 301 2.61 16.96 11.70
C GLY A 301 3.32 17.58 10.51
N GLN A 302 4.28 16.86 9.93
CA GLN A 302 5.03 17.10 8.70
C GLN A 302 6.05 18.25 8.77
N SER A 303 5.73 19.45 9.29
CA SER A 303 6.65 20.58 9.45
C SER A 303 6.25 21.46 10.64
N GLY A 304 7.22 22.13 11.25
CA GLY A 304 7.03 23.19 12.23
C GLY A 304 6.91 24.58 11.61
N SER A 305 6.95 24.69 10.30
CA SER A 305 6.80 25.95 9.57
C SER A 305 5.44 26.01 8.87
N ASN A 306 4.61 27.00 9.24
CA ASN A 306 3.33 27.24 8.57
C ASN A 306 3.52 27.59 7.09
N ARG A 307 4.63 28.22 6.71
CA ARG A 307 5.00 28.49 5.32
C ARG A 307 5.16 27.19 4.52
N ILE A 308 5.87 26.21 5.07
CA ILE A 308 6.08 24.90 4.44
C ILE A 308 4.79 24.09 4.40
N LEU A 309 4.01 24.08 5.50
CA LEU A 309 2.71 23.41 5.53
C LEU A 309 1.75 23.97 4.44
N GLN A 310 1.71 25.30 4.30
CA GLN A 310 0.88 25.95 3.27
C GLN A 310 1.39 25.66 1.85
N SER A 311 2.71 25.79 1.60
CA SER A 311 3.31 25.56 0.27
C SER A 311 3.19 24.10 -0.15
N SER A 312 3.19 23.17 0.78
CA SER A 312 2.98 21.72 0.56
C SER A 312 1.51 21.30 0.53
N HIS A 313 0.56 22.22 0.64
CA HIS A 313 -0.88 21.96 0.67
C HIS A 313 -1.30 20.97 1.78
N ARG A 314 -0.72 21.11 2.97
CA ARG A 314 -1.01 20.17 4.06
C ARG A 314 -2.40 20.39 4.68
N GLY A 315 -2.94 21.59 4.66
CA GLY A 315 -4.29 21.92 5.08
C GLY A 315 -4.48 22.13 6.58
N HIS A 316 -3.42 22.02 7.39
CA HIS A 316 -3.40 22.39 8.81
C HIS A 316 -2.18 23.27 9.11
N ASP A 317 -2.17 23.87 10.29
CA ASP A 317 -1.08 24.67 10.84
C ASP A 317 -0.41 24.00 12.05
N THR A 318 0.65 24.63 12.55
CA THR A 318 1.40 24.12 13.72
C THR A 318 0.56 24.12 15.00
N GLU A 319 -0.40 25.05 15.15
CA GLU A 319 -1.30 25.10 16.29
C GLU A 319 -2.24 23.88 16.32
N ALA A 320 -2.68 23.43 15.14
CA ALA A 320 -3.47 22.19 15.05
C ALA A 320 -2.68 20.98 15.52
N VAL A 321 -1.36 20.91 15.22
CA VAL A 321 -0.49 19.82 15.70
C VAL A 321 -0.36 19.84 17.21
N VAL A 322 -0.08 21.01 17.81
CA VAL A 322 0.03 21.16 19.28
C VAL A 322 -1.29 20.80 19.95
N ARG A 323 -2.40 21.29 19.42
CA ARG A 323 -3.76 20.98 19.93
C ARG A 323 -4.04 19.47 19.86
N ALA A 324 -3.73 18.83 18.74
CA ALA A 324 -3.91 17.38 18.57
C ALA A 324 -3.11 16.57 19.60
N VAL A 325 -1.86 16.97 19.87
CA VAL A 325 -1.02 16.32 20.88
C VAL A 325 -1.64 16.45 22.27
N ARG A 326 -2.10 17.63 22.67
CA ARG A 326 -2.73 17.84 23.98
C ARG A 326 -4.00 17.00 24.13
N ILE A 327 -4.90 17.05 23.16
CA ILE A 327 -6.15 16.26 23.18
C ILE A 327 -5.83 14.77 23.25
N SER A 328 -4.80 14.29 22.53
CA SER A 328 -4.38 12.87 22.56
C SER A 328 -3.93 12.45 23.95
N LEU A 329 -3.07 13.26 24.61
CA LEU A 329 -2.58 12.99 25.96
C LEU A 329 -3.70 13.03 27.02
N GLU A 330 -4.61 13.99 26.92
CA GLU A 330 -5.78 14.10 27.79
C GLU A 330 -6.72 12.88 27.66
N ALA A 331 -6.82 12.31 26.46
CA ALA A 331 -7.58 11.08 26.19
C ALA A 331 -6.80 9.79 26.47
N GLY A 332 -5.58 9.86 27.03
CA GLY A 332 -4.76 8.70 27.38
C GLY A 332 -4.02 8.02 26.23
N PHE A 333 -3.99 8.64 25.05
CA PHE A 333 -3.21 8.16 23.92
C PHE A 333 -1.82 8.82 23.89
N LEU A 334 -0.79 8.03 23.63
CA LEU A 334 0.56 8.53 23.36
C LEU A 334 0.64 9.02 21.88
N PRO A 335 0.77 10.32 21.62
CA PRO A 335 0.95 10.81 20.26
C PRO A 335 2.37 10.56 19.77
N ASN A 336 2.48 9.95 18.59
CA ASN A 336 3.71 9.85 17.81
C ASN A 336 3.56 10.79 16.62
N VAL A 337 4.36 11.86 16.57
CA VAL A 337 4.21 12.92 15.57
C VAL A 337 5.32 12.80 14.54
N ASP A 338 4.94 12.64 13.27
CA ASP A 338 5.86 12.49 12.16
C ASP A 338 6.14 13.84 11.48
N PHE A 339 7.43 14.11 11.24
CA PHE A 339 7.94 15.29 10.54
C PHE A 339 8.76 14.89 9.34
N ILE A 340 8.77 15.73 8.30
CA ILE A 340 9.57 15.56 7.08
C ILE A 340 10.50 16.74 6.95
N LEU A 341 11.81 16.50 6.94
CA LEU A 341 12.87 17.48 6.74
C LEU A 341 13.38 17.44 5.30
N GLY A 342 13.76 18.58 4.77
CA GLY A 342 14.28 18.73 3.41
C GLY A 342 13.18 18.87 2.36
N MET A 343 12.00 19.36 2.72
CA MET A 343 10.93 19.62 1.75
C MET A 343 11.34 20.70 0.73
N PRO A 344 10.82 20.65 -0.50
CA PRO A 344 11.10 21.66 -1.52
C PRO A 344 10.81 23.10 -1.02
N GLY A 345 11.78 23.97 -1.14
CA GLY A 345 11.68 25.35 -0.68
C GLY A 345 11.85 25.56 0.83
N GLU A 346 12.21 24.52 1.59
CA GLU A 346 12.55 24.63 2.99
C GLU A 346 13.87 25.40 3.18
N GLU A 347 13.87 26.38 4.03
CA GLU A 347 15.01 27.23 4.40
C GLU A 347 15.47 26.90 5.82
N ARG A 348 16.57 27.47 6.26
CA ARG A 348 17.15 27.21 7.59
C ARG A 348 16.16 27.54 8.71
N GLU A 349 15.47 28.65 8.58
CA GLU A 349 14.48 29.15 9.54
C GLU A 349 13.29 28.16 9.68
N ASP A 350 12.89 27.48 8.60
CA ASP A 350 11.83 26.48 8.63
C ASP A 350 12.28 25.20 9.33
N VAL A 351 13.53 24.80 9.11
CA VAL A 351 14.13 23.66 9.83
C VAL A 351 14.22 23.98 11.31
N ASP A 352 14.73 25.17 11.66
CA ASP A 352 14.85 25.59 13.06
C ASP A 352 13.45 25.65 13.73
N ALA A 353 12.43 26.16 13.06
CA ALA A 353 11.04 26.14 13.53
C ALA A 353 10.51 24.71 13.70
N THR A 354 10.85 23.79 12.80
CA THR A 354 10.46 22.38 12.90
C THR A 354 11.11 21.72 14.12
N LEU A 355 12.41 21.95 14.34
CA LEU A 355 13.12 21.42 15.49
C LEU A 355 12.56 21.99 16.82
N GLN A 356 12.24 23.28 16.88
CA GLN A 356 11.61 23.90 18.04
C GLN A 356 10.24 23.29 18.34
N LEU A 357 9.41 23.06 17.31
CA LEU A 357 8.13 22.39 17.50
C LEU A 357 8.32 20.95 17.98
N MET A 358 9.27 20.19 17.43
CA MET A 358 9.58 18.83 17.88
C MET A 358 9.99 18.80 19.35
N GLU A 359 10.82 19.75 19.80
CA GLU A 359 11.21 19.90 21.20
C GLU A 359 9.99 20.21 22.08
N GLN A 360 9.19 21.21 21.73
CA GLN A 360 7.94 21.55 22.43
C GLN A 360 6.99 20.36 22.59
N LEU A 361 6.80 19.57 21.53
CA LEU A 361 5.91 18.40 21.57
C LEU A 361 6.50 17.29 22.44
N SER A 362 7.81 17.11 22.45
CA SER A 362 8.51 16.17 23.33
C SER A 362 8.39 16.56 24.80
N GLU A 363 8.49 17.84 25.13
CA GLU A 363 8.27 18.37 26.48
C GLU A 363 6.82 18.15 26.96
N LEU A 364 5.85 18.20 26.04
CA LEU A 364 4.46 17.87 26.34
C LEU A 364 4.25 16.37 26.59
N GLY A 365 5.19 15.49 26.21
CA GLY A 365 5.10 14.04 26.37
C GLY A 365 4.82 13.28 25.08
N ALA A 366 4.84 13.92 23.92
CA ALA A 366 4.74 13.24 22.63
C ALA A 366 6.06 12.55 22.24
N ARG A 367 5.98 11.51 21.41
CA ARG A 367 7.13 11.02 20.66
C ARG A 367 7.19 11.71 19.30
N VAL A 368 8.37 12.08 18.85
CA VAL A 368 8.56 12.72 17.55
C VAL A 368 9.46 11.86 16.67
N HIS A 369 9.14 11.78 15.38
CA HIS A 369 9.92 11.04 14.38
C HIS A 369 10.24 11.97 13.22
N GLY A 370 11.54 12.07 12.88
CA GLY A 370 12.01 12.80 11.73
C GLY A 370 12.22 11.88 10.53
N HIS A 371 11.65 12.25 9.40
CA HIS A 371 11.85 11.61 8.10
C HIS A 371 12.57 12.58 7.17
N THR A 372 13.32 12.06 6.21
CA THR A 372 13.90 12.89 5.15
C THR A 372 12.97 12.88 3.94
N PHE A 373 12.71 14.06 3.37
CA PHE A 373 11.97 14.18 2.13
C PHE A 373 12.64 13.36 1.02
N MET A 374 11.87 12.57 0.36
CA MET A 374 12.30 11.80 -0.79
C MET A 374 11.54 12.32 -2.02
N PRO A 375 12.26 12.90 -3.01
CA PRO A 375 11.62 13.27 -4.27
C PRO A 375 10.94 12.07 -4.89
N LEU A 376 9.66 12.21 -5.17
CA LEU A 376 8.87 11.19 -5.85
C LEU A 376 8.60 11.64 -7.28
N PRO A 377 8.63 10.72 -8.25
CA PRO A 377 8.33 11.03 -9.65
C PRO A 377 6.89 11.42 -9.88
#